data_9b6b352185fa2f27f0cc8c77d5ab3fb6
#
_entry.id   9b6b352185fa2f27f0cc8c77d5ab3fb6
#
_cell.length_a   1.000
_cell.length_b   1.000
_cell.length_c   1.000
_cell.angle_alpha   90.00
_cell.angle_beta   90.00
_cell.angle_gamma   90.00
#
_symmetry.space_group_name_H-M   'P 1'
#
loop_
_entity.id
_entity.type
_entity.pdbx_description
1 polymer ?
#
loop_
_entity_poly.entity_id
_entity_poly.type
_entity_poly.pdbx_seq_one_letter_code
_entity_poly.pdbx_strand_id
1 'polypeptide(L)'
;GANGIVAGGPPISVGSALAAKIRKNGKVAVSFSGDGSVNQGTCFEAMNMAVVLQVPAVFVIENNYYSEHTHIDYAVGCDDLKARTEAFGFPVFVADGADFFAVHEAAGKAIAHARAGNGPAGVFAEQGRYHGHFVGDPQAYRGEGELENLRENHDPLKVFRQHMAASGDLSEAELDAIDAEVMAEIEQSVVDAKAAARPTPDQVTADVYIQYGATA
;
A
#
# COMPACT_ATOMS: atom_id res chain seq x y z
N GLY A 1 8.03 4.54 -6.57
CA GLY A 1 7.87 3.62 -7.70
C GLY A 1 7.29 2.29 -7.28
N ALA A 2 7.00 1.44 -8.24
CA ALA A 2 6.54 0.08 -8.02
C ALA A 2 7.53 -0.91 -8.68
N ASN A 3 7.61 -2.12 -8.13
CA ASN A 3 8.36 -3.22 -8.77
C ASN A 3 7.61 -4.54 -8.58
N GLY A 4 7.85 -5.51 -9.47
CA GLY A 4 7.22 -6.82 -9.43
C GLY A 4 7.92 -7.84 -8.52
N ILE A 5 8.99 -7.44 -7.83
CA ILE A 5 9.70 -8.31 -6.89
C ILE A 5 8.98 -8.25 -5.55
N VAL A 6 8.38 -9.36 -5.13
CA VAL A 6 7.68 -9.47 -3.85
C VAL A 6 8.64 -9.13 -2.71
N ALA A 7 8.23 -8.24 -1.81
CA ALA A 7 9.05 -7.67 -0.73
C ALA A 7 10.31 -6.90 -1.19
N GLY A 8 10.40 -6.48 -2.44
CA GLY A 8 11.48 -5.59 -2.90
C GLY A 8 11.35 -4.14 -2.39
N GLY A 9 10.14 -3.71 -2.06
CA GLY A 9 9.86 -2.35 -1.55
C GLY A 9 10.51 -2.03 -0.19
N PRO A 10 10.36 -2.87 0.84
CA PRO A 10 10.90 -2.62 2.17
C PRO A 10 12.40 -2.28 2.21
N PRO A 11 13.33 -3.05 1.65
CA PRO A 11 14.76 -2.70 1.68
C PRO A 11 15.08 -1.41 0.92
N ILE A 12 14.38 -1.14 -0.19
CA ILE A 12 14.53 0.12 -0.94
C ILE A 12 14.08 1.30 -0.09
N SER A 13 12.96 1.16 0.63
CA SER A 13 12.46 2.22 1.51
C SER A 13 13.40 2.49 2.68
N VAL A 14 14.04 1.46 3.25
CA VAL A 14 15.06 1.62 4.30
C VAL A 14 16.26 2.43 3.79
N GLY A 15 16.73 2.13 2.57
CA GLY A 15 17.79 2.92 1.94
C GLY A 15 17.40 4.38 1.71
N SER A 16 16.17 4.62 1.26
CA SER A 16 15.62 5.96 1.06
C SER A 16 15.47 6.71 2.39
N ALA A 17 15.00 6.03 3.45
CA ALA A 17 14.89 6.59 4.79
C ALA A 17 16.26 6.90 5.39
N LEU A 18 17.27 6.06 5.15
CA LEU A 18 18.65 6.31 5.58
C LEU A 18 19.20 7.56 4.91
N ALA A 19 18.98 7.72 3.60
CA ALA A 19 19.36 8.93 2.88
C ALA A 19 18.65 10.18 3.45
N ALA A 20 17.37 10.08 3.79
CA ALA A 20 16.62 11.18 4.41
C ALA A 20 17.20 11.54 5.80
N LYS A 21 17.54 10.55 6.62
CA LYS A 21 18.17 10.72 7.93
C LYS A 21 19.54 11.41 7.82
N ILE A 22 20.40 10.94 6.93
CA ILE A 22 21.75 11.52 6.70
C ILE A 22 21.63 12.98 6.23
N ARG A 23 20.71 13.26 5.31
CA ARG A 23 20.45 14.59 4.78
C ARG A 23 19.70 15.51 5.75
N LYS A 24 19.15 14.99 6.85
CA LYS A 24 18.37 15.73 7.86
C LYS A 24 17.25 16.57 7.23
N ASN A 25 16.55 16.04 6.24
CA ASN A 25 15.58 16.81 5.44
C ASN A 25 14.12 16.62 5.87
N GLY A 26 13.85 15.90 6.98
CA GLY A 26 12.52 15.67 7.53
C GLY A 26 11.63 14.74 6.70
N LYS A 27 12.17 14.11 5.65
CA LYS A 27 11.42 13.19 4.80
C LYS A 27 11.30 11.83 5.46
N VAL A 28 10.19 11.14 5.16
CA VAL A 28 9.88 9.77 5.58
C VAL A 28 9.78 8.91 4.32
N ALA A 29 10.28 7.68 4.37
CA ALA A 29 10.10 6.72 3.30
C ALA A 29 9.00 5.73 3.68
N VAL A 30 8.07 5.46 2.76
CA VAL A 30 6.95 4.55 2.98
C VAL A 30 7.04 3.40 1.98
N SER A 31 6.85 2.17 2.46
CA SER A 31 6.70 0.99 1.60
C SER A 31 5.34 0.33 1.85
N PHE A 32 4.72 -0.14 0.78
CA PHE A 32 3.48 -0.90 0.80
C PHE A 32 3.78 -2.37 0.51
N SER A 33 3.20 -3.27 1.29
CA SER A 33 3.40 -4.71 1.19
C SER A 33 2.11 -5.44 1.53
N GLY A 34 1.72 -6.42 0.72
CA GLY A 34 0.60 -7.30 1.05
C GLY A 34 0.98 -8.32 2.14
N ASP A 35 -0.03 -8.96 2.72
CA ASP A 35 0.10 -10.01 3.74
C ASP A 35 1.02 -11.18 3.32
N GLY A 36 0.96 -11.62 2.07
CA GLY A 36 1.90 -12.62 1.55
C GLY A 36 3.34 -12.14 1.44
N SER A 37 3.53 -10.88 1.10
CA SER A 37 4.84 -10.25 0.92
C SER A 37 5.65 -10.20 2.24
N VAL A 38 4.99 -10.01 3.38
CA VAL A 38 5.66 -9.95 4.69
C VAL A 38 6.17 -11.31 5.18
N ASN A 39 6.00 -12.40 4.43
CA ASN A 39 6.63 -13.68 4.69
C ASN A 39 8.02 -13.81 4.06
N GLN A 40 8.42 -12.89 3.19
CA GLN A 40 9.74 -12.88 2.58
C GLN A 40 10.82 -12.46 3.59
N GLY A 41 11.96 -13.17 3.60
CA GLY A 41 13.10 -12.87 4.49
C GLY A 41 13.60 -11.44 4.34
N THR A 42 13.63 -10.90 3.13
CA THR A 42 14.03 -9.51 2.84
C THR A 42 13.16 -8.46 3.55
N CYS A 43 11.88 -8.76 3.79
CA CYS A 43 11.01 -7.89 4.58
C CYS A 43 11.47 -7.85 6.05
N PHE A 44 11.77 -9.01 6.64
CA PHE A 44 12.27 -9.11 8.01
C PHE A 44 13.62 -8.43 8.19
N GLU A 45 14.52 -8.65 7.26
CA GLU A 45 15.85 -8.01 7.26
C GLU A 45 15.72 -6.49 7.17
N ALA A 46 14.82 -5.99 6.33
CA ALA A 46 14.55 -4.56 6.19
C ALA A 46 13.96 -3.95 7.47
N MET A 47 12.98 -4.62 8.11
CA MET A 47 12.40 -4.16 9.37
C MET A 47 13.44 -4.13 10.49
N ASN A 48 14.25 -5.18 10.62
CA ASN A 48 15.35 -5.21 11.58
C ASN A 48 16.38 -4.10 11.32
N MET A 49 16.79 -3.92 10.07
CA MET A 49 17.74 -2.87 9.68
C MET A 49 17.19 -1.48 9.97
N ALA A 50 15.91 -1.24 9.71
CA ALA A 50 15.26 0.03 10.00
C ALA A 50 15.33 0.40 11.49
N VAL A 51 15.12 -0.59 12.37
CA VAL A 51 15.23 -0.42 13.83
C VAL A 51 16.67 -0.17 14.24
N VAL A 52 17.60 -1.00 13.79
CA VAL A 52 19.04 -0.86 14.12
C VAL A 52 19.57 0.51 13.71
N LEU A 53 19.19 0.96 12.52
CA LEU A 53 19.62 2.25 11.98
C LEU A 53 18.75 3.43 12.45
N GLN A 54 17.64 3.18 13.15
CA GLN A 54 16.68 4.20 13.60
C GLN A 54 16.30 5.17 12.47
N VAL A 55 15.91 4.60 11.31
CA VAL A 55 15.58 5.41 10.12
C VAL A 55 14.09 5.76 10.07
N PRO A 56 13.71 6.90 9.46
CA PRO A 56 12.32 7.32 9.32
C PRO A 56 11.61 6.53 8.21
N ALA A 57 11.41 5.23 8.43
CA ALA A 57 10.67 4.34 7.53
C ALA A 57 9.27 4.04 8.07
N VAL A 58 8.28 3.95 7.19
CA VAL A 58 6.93 3.46 7.50
C VAL A 58 6.65 2.23 6.63
N PHE A 59 6.30 1.13 7.27
CA PHE A 59 5.90 -0.11 6.62
C PHE A 59 4.38 -0.22 6.66
N VAL A 60 3.73 -0.09 5.51
CA VAL A 60 2.28 -0.31 5.37
C VAL A 60 2.06 -1.75 4.94
N ILE A 61 1.31 -2.49 5.74
CA ILE A 61 0.92 -3.87 5.47
C ILE A 61 -0.56 -3.88 5.14
N GLU A 62 -0.85 -4.21 3.90
CA GLU A 62 -2.19 -4.32 3.35
C GLU A 62 -2.66 -5.78 3.47
N ASN A 63 -3.33 -6.09 4.59
CA ASN A 63 -3.86 -7.43 4.81
C ASN A 63 -5.20 -7.60 4.11
N ASN A 64 -5.17 -8.23 2.94
CA ASN A 64 -6.38 -8.56 2.20
C ASN A 64 -6.74 -10.06 2.28
N TYR A 65 -6.08 -10.79 3.17
CA TYR A 65 -6.24 -12.21 3.48
C TYR A 65 -5.85 -13.19 2.37
N TYR A 66 -5.36 -12.71 1.22
CA TYR A 66 -4.99 -13.56 0.09
C TYR A 66 -3.66 -13.16 -0.52
N SER A 67 -2.72 -14.09 -0.51
CA SER A 67 -1.50 -14.03 -1.31
C SER A 67 -1.77 -14.75 -2.63
N GLU A 68 -2.08 -14.00 -3.68
CA GLU A 68 -2.60 -14.51 -4.95
C GLU A 68 -3.88 -15.35 -4.72
N HIS A 69 -3.79 -16.66 -4.70
CA HIS A 69 -4.91 -17.59 -4.47
C HIS A 69 -4.84 -18.29 -3.11
N THR A 70 -3.81 -18.00 -2.31
CA THR A 70 -3.58 -18.66 -1.02
C THR A 70 -4.09 -17.81 0.13
N HIS A 71 -5.06 -18.33 0.89
CA HIS A 71 -5.57 -17.66 2.07
C HIS A 71 -4.49 -17.53 3.16
N ILE A 72 -4.55 -16.46 3.93
CA ILE A 72 -3.55 -16.14 4.96
C ILE A 72 -3.41 -17.25 6.01
N ASP A 73 -4.51 -17.89 6.42
CA ASP A 73 -4.50 -18.96 7.41
C ASP A 73 -3.66 -20.17 6.99
N TYR A 74 -3.50 -20.37 5.68
CA TYR A 74 -2.64 -21.41 5.13
C TYR A 74 -1.18 -20.95 4.99
N ALA A 75 -0.98 -19.67 4.67
CA ALA A 75 0.32 -19.13 4.30
C ALA A 75 1.13 -18.60 5.49
N VAL A 76 0.46 -18.20 6.58
CA VAL A 76 1.08 -17.53 7.73
C VAL A 76 0.93 -18.41 8.99
N GLY A 77 2.05 -18.79 9.57
CA GLY A 77 2.08 -19.68 10.74
C GLY A 77 1.81 -18.98 12.08
N CYS A 78 1.48 -17.70 12.09
CA CYS A 78 1.07 -17.00 13.31
C CYS A 78 -0.30 -16.36 13.11
N ASP A 79 -1.14 -16.39 14.15
CA ASP A 79 -2.51 -15.88 14.11
C ASP A 79 -2.58 -14.34 14.15
N ASP A 80 -1.49 -13.66 14.52
CA ASP A 80 -1.42 -12.21 14.63
C ASP A 80 -0.21 -11.65 13.84
N LEU A 81 -0.48 -11.26 12.61
CA LEU A 81 0.52 -10.67 11.72
C LEU A 81 1.01 -9.28 12.21
N LYS A 82 0.15 -8.54 12.91
CA LYS A 82 0.51 -7.27 13.55
C LYS A 82 1.54 -7.50 14.65
N ALA A 83 1.26 -8.42 15.58
CA ALA A 83 2.18 -8.74 16.68
C ALA A 83 3.53 -9.24 16.13
N ARG A 84 3.53 -10.03 15.05
CA ARG A 84 4.76 -10.46 14.37
C ARG A 84 5.59 -9.28 13.85
N THR A 85 4.92 -8.25 13.36
CA THR A 85 5.58 -7.03 12.88
C THR A 85 6.11 -6.19 14.05
N GLU A 86 5.34 -6.06 15.13
CA GLU A 86 5.75 -5.36 16.35
C GLU A 86 6.95 -6.02 17.05
N ALA A 87 7.14 -7.33 16.86
CA ALA A 87 8.28 -8.07 17.42
C ALA A 87 9.65 -7.53 16.97
N PHE A 88 9.73 -6.76 15.89
CA PHE A 88 10.94 -6.04 15.50
C PHE A 88 11.25 -4.82 16.37
N GLY A 89 10.34 -4.41 17.27
CA GLY A 89 10.58 -3.34 18.25
C GLY A 89 10.17 -1.95 17.80
N PHE A 90 9.22 -1.83 16.89
CA PHE A 90 8.61 -0.55 16.50
C PHE A 90 7.07 -0.61 16.61
N PRO A 91 6.39 0.54 16.82
CA PRO A 91 4.94 0.56 16.94
C PRO A 91 4.25 0.28 15.61
N VAL A 92 3.13 -0.47 15.65
CA VAL A 92 2.26 -0.74 14.52
C VAL A 92 0.85 -0.21 14.82
N PHE A 93 0.36 0.70 13.98
CA PHE A 93 -0.97 1.28 14.08
C PHE A 93 -1.93 0.51 13.17
N VAL A 94 -3.00 -0.02 13.77
CA VAL A 94 -4.02 -0.80 13.05
C VAL A 94 -5.13 0.11 12.56
N ALA A 95 -5.63 -0.15 11.37
CA ALA A 95 -6.79 0.53 10.80
C ALA A 95 -7.68 -0.47 10.05
N ASP A 96 -8.99 -0.23 10.07
CA ASP A 96 -9.90 -0.78 9.09
C ASP A 96 -9.59 -0.11 7.73
N GLY A 97 -9.13 -0.91 6.76
CA GLY A 97 -8.76 -0.42 5.44
C GLY A 97 -9.95 0.05 4.59
N ALA A 98 -11.18 -0.26 5.00
CA ALA A 98 -12.38 0.29 4.40
C ALA A 98 -12.76 1.68 4.94
N ASP A 99 -12.22 2.10 6.09
CA ASP A 99 -12.45 3.41 6.68
C ASP A 99 -11.30 4.36 6.37
N PHE A 100 -11.56 5.31 5.46
CA PHE A 100 -10.60 6.35 5.08
C PHE A 100 -10.05 7.12 6.30
N PHE A 101 -10.88 7.48 7.26
CA PHE A 101 -10.46 8.29 8.41
C PHE A 101 -9.62 7.49 9.38
N ALA A 102 -9.92 6.21 9.59
CA ALA A 102 -9.12 5.32 10.41
C ALA A 102 -7.72 5.12 9.79
N VAL A 103 -7.65 4.90 8.47
CA VAL A 103 -6.37 4.79 7.74
C VAL A 103 -5.59 6.10 7.80
N HIS A 104 -6.24 7.25 7.60
CA HIS A 104 -5.62 8.56 7.68
C HIS A 104 -5.02 8.81 9.07
N GLU A 105 -5.75 8.47 10.14
CA GLU A 105 -5.26 8.62 11.52
C GLU A 105 -4.06 7.71 11.81
N ALA A 106 -4.14 6.42 11.44
CA ALA A 106 -3.06 5.45 11.64
C ALA A 106 -1.80 5.86 10.87
N ALA A 107 -1.95 6.24 9.60
CA ALA A 107 -0.85 6.73 8.77
C ALA A 107 -0.23 8.03 9.34
N GLY A 108 -1.08 8.95 9.80
CA GLY A 108 -0.64 10.19 10.45
C GLY A 108 0.21 9.92 11.68
N LYS A 109 -0.20 9.00 12.56
CA LYS A 109 0.56 8.57 13.76
C LYS A 109 1.91 7.94 13.37
N ALA A 110 1.92 7.03 12.40
CA ALA A 110 3.13 6.36 11.93
C ALA A 110 4.14 7.36 11.32
N ILE A 111 3.66 8.25 10.47
CA ILE A 111 4.50 9.29 9.83
C ILE A 111 5.03 10.28 10.88
N ALA A 112 4.21 10.70 11.83
CA ALA A 112 4.62 11.60 12.90
C ALA A 112 5.70 10.95 13.77
N HIS A 113 5.55 9.67 14.17
CA HIS A 113 6.54 8.90 14.92
C HIS A 113 7.89 8.85 14.17
N ALA A 114 7.86 8.43 12.92
CA ALA A 114 9.08 8.32 12.11
C ALA A 114 9.76 9.68 11.86
N ARG A 115 8.97 10.71 11.55
CA ARG A 115 9.47 12.08 11.30
C ARG A 115 10.07 12.73 12.53
N ALA A 116 9.58 12.40 13.73
CA ALA A 116 10.14 12.85 14.99
C ALA A 116 11.50 12.22 15.32
N GLY A 117 11.97 11.26 14.51
CA GLY A 117 13.26 10.59 14.73
C GLY A 117 13.19 9.39 15.69
N ASN A 118 11.99 8.92 16.01
CA ASN A 118 11.78 7.78 16.91
C ASN A 118 11.99 6.41 16.26
N GLY A 119 12.59 6.37 15.06
CA GLY A 119 12.80 5.15 14.29
C GLY A 119 11.62 4.80 13.37
N PRO A 120 11.54 3.55 12.88
CA PRO A 120 10.47 3.13 11.99
C PRO A 120 9.12 2.98 12.70
N ALA A 121 8.05 2.92 11.91
CA ALA A 121 6.70 2.57 12.37
C ALA A 121 6.00 1.69 11.33
N GLY A 122 4.95 0.99 11.74
CA GLY A 122 4.07 0.23 10.86
C GLY A 122 2.66 0.78 10.83
N VAL A 123 1.98 0.56 9.70
CA VAL A 123 0.53 0.65 9.57
C VAL A 123 0.04 -0.72 9.13
N PHE A 124 -0.94 -1.27 9.82
CA PHE A 124 -1.57 -2.52 9.47
C PHE A 124 -3.02 -2.24 9.08
N ALA A 125 -3.31 -2.35 7.78
CA ALA A 125 -4.63 -2.09 7.24
C ALA A 125 -5.32 -3.41 6.90
N GLU A 126 -6.42 -3.69 7.57
CA GLU A 126 -7.28 -4.82 7.26
C GLU A 126 -8.26 -4.41 6.17
N GLN A 127 -8.21 -5.08 5.03
CA GLN A 127 -9.01 -4.70 3.87
C GLN A 127 -9.45 -5.92 3.06
N GLY A 128 -10.33 -5.71 2.11
CA GLY A 128 -10.74 -6.72 1.18
C GLY A 128 -10.21 -6.49 -0.23
N ARG A 129 -9.95 -7.57 -0.96
CA ARG A 129 -9.66 -7.52 -2.38
C ARG A 129 -10.93 -7.76 -3.19
N TYR A 130 -11.44 -6.71 -3.86
CA TYR A 130 -12.74 -6.72 -4.57
C TYR A 130 -12.75 -7.55 -5.84
N HIS A 131 -11.61 -7.60 -6.53
CA HIS A 131 -11.45 -8.29 -7.79
C HIS A 131 -10.50 -9.46 -7.62
N GLY A 132 -10.41 -10.33 -8.62
CA GLY A 132 -9.39 -11.36 -8.67
C GLY A 132 -7.97 -10.78 -8.66
N HIS A 133 -6.99 -11.64 -8.45
CA HIS A 133 -5.58 -11.22 -8.44
C HIS A 133 -5.12 -10.68 -9.80
N PHE A 134 -5.70 -11.20 -10.88
CA PHE A 134 -5.46 -10.78 -12.26
C PHE A 134 -6.76 -10.77 -13.07
N VAL A 135 -6.71 -10.17 -14.25
CA VAL A 135 -7.86 -10.16 -15.18
C VAL A 135 -8.18 -11.59 -15.63
N GLY A 136 -9.42 -12.05 -15.34
CA GLY A 136 -9.86 -13.41 -15.66
C GLY A 136 -9.65 -14.42 -14.52
N ASP A 137 -9.19 -14.00 -13.34
CA ASP A 137 -9.16 -14.86 -12.15
C ASP A 137 -10.59 -15.29 -11.76
N PRO A 138 -10.93 -16.61 -11.78
CA PRO A 138 -12.27 -17.08 -11.46
C PRO A 138 -12.64 -17.00 -9.99
N GLN A 139 -11.67 -16.70 -9.12
CA GLN A 139 -11.82 -16.56 -7.65
C GLN A 139 -12.44 -17.78 -6.95
N ALA A 140 -12.24 -19.00 -7.51
CA ALA A 140 -12.79 -20.25 -6.95
C ALA A 140 -12.21 -20.64 -5.58
N TYR A 141 -11.21 -19.94 -5.10
CA TYR A 141 -10.59 -20.12 -3.78
C TYR A 141 -11.31 -19.35 -2.67
N ARG A 142 -12.25 -18.48 -3.00
CA ARG A 142 -13.03 -17.71 -2.02
C ARG A 142 -14.15 -18.54 -1.41
N GLY A 143 -14.50 -18.20 -0.17
CA GLY A 143 -15.68 -18.75 0.48
C GLY A 143 -16.97 -18.29 -0.19
N GLU A 144 -18.04 -19.08 0.00
CA GLU A 144 -19.37 -18.72 -0.49
C GLU A 144 -19.86 -17.43 0.20
N GLY A 145 -20.35 -16.46 -0.57
CA GLY A 145 -20.83 -15.17 -0.08
C GLY A 145 -19.77 -14.19 0.39
N GLU A 146 -18.48 -14.56 0.35
CA GLU A 146 -17.39 -13.70 0.83
C GLU A 146 -17.30 -12.39 0.04
N LEU A 147 -17.37 -12.47 -1.28
CA LEU A 147 -17.25 -11.31 -2.15
C LEU A 147 -18.46 -10.38 -2.05
N GLU A 148 -19.65 -10.95 -1.93
CA GLU A 148 -20.90 -10.23 -1.71
C GLU A 148 -20.86 -9.47 -0.38
N ASN A 149 -20.46 -10.14 0.70
CA ASN A 149 -20.31 -9.50 2.00
C ASN A 149 -19.28 -8.36 1.96
N LEU A 150 -18.16 -8.57 1.29
CA LEU A 150 -17.13 -7.56 1.13
C LEU A 150 -17.67 -6.30 0.43
N ARG A 151 -18.40 -6.49 -0.68
CA ARG A 151 -18.99 -5.40 -1.46
C ARG A 151 -20.13 -4.68 -0.75
N GLU A 152 -20.86 -5.39 0.09
CA GLU A 152 -21.99 -4.83 0.81
C GLU A 152 -21.54 -4.05 2.06
N ASN A 153 -20.63 -4.61 2.84
CA ASN A 153 -20.31 -4.13 4.19
C ASN A 153 -18.93 -3.48 4.33
N HIS A 154 -18.01 -3.69 3.39
CA HIS A 154 -16.63 -3.21 3.49
C HIS A 154 -16.18 -2.42 2.25
N ASP A 155 -17.10 -1.84 1.51
CA ASP A 155 -16.80 -0.95 0.39
C ASP A 155 -16.36 0.41 0.92
N PRO A 156 -15.09 0.82 0.70
CA PRO A 156 -14.57 2.08 1.25
C PRO A 156 -15.32 3.32 0.74
N LEU A 157 -15.88 3.27 -0.49
CA LEU A 157 -16.67 4.38 -1.01
C LEU A 157 -18.02 4.47 -0.32
N LYS A 158 -18.65 3.33 -0.01
CA LYS A 158 -19.91 3.31 0.76
C LYS A 158 -19.69 3.77 2.20
N VAL A 159 -18.62 3.26 2.84
CA VAL A 159 -18.24 3.67 4.20
C VAL A 159 -17.98 5.17 4.24
N PHE A 160 -17.24 5.71 3.27
CA PHE A 160 -16.98 7.15 3.19
C PHE A 160 -18.26 7.97 3.02
N ARG A 161 -19.19 7.55 2.13
CA ARG A 161 -20.50 8.21 1.96
C ARG A 161 -21.30 8.22 3.26
N GLN A 162 -21.30 7.12 4.03
CA GLN A 162 -21.96 7.05 5.34
C GLN A 162 -21.36 8.04 6.33
N HIS A 163 -20.04 8.18 6.37
CA HIS A 163 -19.36 9.18 7.20
C HIS A 163 -19.77 10.61 6.81
N MET A 164 -19.80 10.91 5.52
CA MET A 164 -20.20 12.25 5.04
C MET A 164 -21.67 12.56 5.35
N ALA A 165 -22.55 11.58 5.21
CA ALA A 165 -23.96 11.75 5.57
C ALA A 165 -24.15 12.00 7.08
N ALA A 166 -23.32 11.34 7.92
CA ALA A 166 -23.38 11.52 9.38
C ALA A 166 -22.79 12.86 9.84
N SER A 167 -21.69 13.32 9.23
CA SER A 167 -21.04 14.59 9.57
C SER A 167 -21.70 15.80 8.91
N GLY A 168 -22.31 15.62 7.74
CA GLY A 168 -22.87 16.70 6.93
C GLY A 168 -21.82 17.56 6.20
N ASP A 169 -20.59 17.09 6.09
CA ASP A 169 -19.50 17.83 5.44
C ASP A 169 -19.63 17.86 3.92
N LEU A 170 -20.18 16.80 3.31
CA LEU A 170 -20.50 16.72 1.89
C LEU A 170 -21.90 16.15 1.70
N SER A 171 -22.64 16.71 0.75
CA SER A 171 -23.93 16.19 0.33
C SER A 171 -23.78 15.03 -0.68
N GLU A 172 -24.79 14.20 -0.81
CA GLU A 172 -24.81 13.14 -1.82
C GLU A 172 -24.62 13.68 -3.25
N ALA A 173 -25.18 14.85 -3.57
CA ALA A 173 -25.01 15.47 -4.88
C ALA A 173 -23.56 15.89 -5.17
N GLU A 174 -22.82 16.33 -4.15
CA GLU A 174 -21.37 16.64 -4.29
C GLU A 174 -20.55 15.36 -4.48
N LEU A 175 -20.87 14.30 -3.74
CA LEU A 175 -20.21 13.00 -3.90
C LEU A 175 -20.49 12.39 -5.29
N ASP A 176 -21.72 12.48 -5.78
CA ASP A 176 -22.08 12.02 -7.12
C ASP A 176 -21.38 12.82 -8.22
N ALA A 177 -21.19 14.12 -8.02
CA ALA A 177 -20.44 14.96 -8.94
C ALA A 177 -18.97 14.58 -9.00
N ILE A 178 -18.35 14.27 -7.85
CA ILE A 178 -16.97 13.78 -7.76
C ILE A 178 -16.83 12.42 -8.48
N ASP A 179 -17.74 11.48 -8.25
CA ASP A 179 -17.73 10.18 -8.93
C ASP A 179 -17.83 10.34 -10.45
N ALA A 180 -18.72 11.22 -10.91
CA ALA A 180 -18.88 11.49 -12.34
C ALA A 180 -17.61 12.09 -12.96
N GLU A 181 -16.95 13.03 -12.28
CA GLU A 181 -15.68 13.63 -12.72
C GLU A 181 -14.58 12.58 -12.82
N VAL A 182 -14.40 11.77 -11.77
CA VAL A 182 -13.38 10.69 -11.73
C VAL A 182 -13.64 9.66 -12.83
N MET A 183 -14.90 9.26 -13.05
CA MET A 183 -15.24 8.32 -14.12
C MET A 183 -14.92 8.88 -15.50
N ALA A 184 -15.18 10.17 -15.74
CA ALA A 184 -14.84 10.83 -17.00
C ALA A 184 -13.33 10.86 -17.24
N GLU A 185 -12.51 11.12 -16.19
CA GLU A 185 -11.05 11.06 -16.28
C GLU A 185 -10.55 9.65 -16.61
N ILE A 186 -11.12 8.61 -15.97
CA ILE A 186 -10.76 7.22 -16.26
C ILE A 186 -11.10 6.84 -17.71
N GLU A 187 -12.29 7.21 -18.20
CA GLU A 187 -12.68 6.96 -19.59
C GLU A 187 -11.75 7.68 -20.57
N GLN A 188 -11.40 8.93 -20.29
CA GLN A 188 -10.45 9.68 -21.10
C GLN A 188 -9.06 9.04 -21.11
N SER A 189 -8.58 8.57 -19.94
CA SER A 189 -7.29 7.89 -19.85
C SER A 189 -7.20 6.63 -20.73
N VAL A 190 -8.31 5.89 -20.88
CA VAL A 190 -8.41 4.74 -21.77
C VAL A 190 -8.33 5.17 -23.25
N VAL A 191 -8.96 6.28 -23.60
CA VAL A 191 -8.87 6.85 -24.97
C VAL A 191 -7.44 7.25 -25.26
N ASP A 192 -6.80 7.98 -24.35
CA ASP A 192 -5.43 8.46 -24.49
C ASP A 192 -4.42 7.29 -24.59
N ALA A 193 -4.58 6.28 -23.74
CA ALA A 193 -3.73 5.08 -23.78
C ALA A 193 -3.85 4.32 -25.10
N LYS A 194 -5.05 4.22 -25.68
CA LYS A 194 -5.27 3.59 -27.00
C LYS A 194 -4.69 4.41 -28.16
N ALA A 195 -4.67 5.74 -28.02
CA ALA A 195 -4.12 6.66 -29.02
C ALA A 195 -2.60 6.81 -28.90
N ALA A 196 -2.01 6.47 -27.77
CA ALA A 196 -0.57 6.61 -27.53
C ALA A 196 0.26 5.75 -28.50
N ALA A 197 1.42 6.28 -28.88
CA ALA A 197 2.38 5.55 -29.70
C ALA A 197 2.87 4.29 -28.97
N ARG A 198 3.02 3.19 -29.69
CA ARG A 198 3.63 1.98 -29.13
C ARG A 198 5.12 2.18 -28.90
N PRO A 199 5.70 1.60 -27.82
CA PRO A 199 7.13 1.63 -27.61
C PRO A 199 7.90 1.07 -28.81
N THR A 200 9.03 1.68 -29.14
CA THR A 200 9.93 1.25 -30.19
C THR A 200 11.09 0.42 -29.61
N PRO A 201 11.78 -0.43 -30.43
CA PRO A 201 12.86 -1.29 -29.94
C PRO A 201 14.01 -0.54 -29.26
N ASP A 202 14.31 0.67 -29.68
CA ASP A 202 15.35 1.52 -29.10
C ASP A 202 14.99 2.04 -27.70
N GLN A 203 13.71 2.04 -27.34
CA GLN A 203 13.23 2.41 -26.00
C GLN A 203 13.35 1.27 -24.96
N VAL A 204 13.67 0.05 -25.38
CA VAL A 204 13.78 -1.10 -24.45
C VAL A 204 14.84 -0.87 -23.36
N THR A 205 15.91 -0.16 -23.70
CA THR A 205 16.99 0.16 -22.75
C THR A 205 16.90 1.57 -22.18
N ALA A 206 15.88 2.35 -22.57
CA ALA A 206 15.65 3.67 -22.01
C ALA A 206 15.28 3.54 -20.52
N ASP A 207 15.77 4.45 -19.70
CA ASP A 207 15.50 4.52 -18.26
C ASP A 207 15.88 3.28 -17.42
N VAL A 208 16.62 2.32 -18.00
CA VAL A 208 17.12 1.14 -17.26
C VAL A 208 18.22 1.53 -16.29
N TYR A 209 19.12 2.42 -16.71
CA TYR A 209 20.21 2.96 -15.89
C TYR A 209 20.29 4.47 -16.01
N ILE A 210 20.66 5.13 -14.92
CA ILE A 210 21.05 6.54 -14.96
C ILE A 210 22.40 6.62 -15.69
N GLN A 211 22.45 7.28 -16.84
CA GLN A 211 23.71 7.64 -17.46
C GLN A 211 24.25 8.88 -16.75
N TYR A 212 25.27 8.68 -15.93
CA TYR A 212 26.08 9.80 -15.47
C TYR A 212 26.80 10.33 -16.71
N GLY A 213 26.54 11.56 -17.09
CA GLY A 213 27.23 12.21 -18.21
C GLY A 213 28.74 11.98 -18.03
N ALA A 214 29.41 11.49 -19.08
CA ALA A 214 30.84 11.41 -19.07
C ALA A 214 31.36 12.81 -18.77
N THR A 215 31.93 13.02 -17.60
CA THR A 215 32.77 14.19 -17.35
C THR A 215 33.98 14.06 -18.28
N ALA A 216 33.98 14.87 -19.34
CA ALA A 216 35.11 15.00 -20.22
C ALA A 216 36.34 15.53 -19.47
#